data_55190dd137ff6e561b9b189ed33b5848
#
_entry.id   55190dd137ff6e561b9b189ed33b5848
#
_cell.length_a   1.000
_cell.length_b   1.000
_cell.length_c   1.000
_cell.angle_alpha   90.00
_cell.angle_beta   90.00
_cell.angle_gamma   90.00
#
_symmetry.space_group_name_H-M   'P 1'
#
loop_
_entity.id
_entity.type
_entity.pdbx_description
1 polymer ?
#
loop_
_entity_poly.entity_id
_entity_poly.type
_entity_poly.pdbx_seq_one_letter_code
_entity_poly.pdbx_strand_id
1 'polypeptide(L)'
;MKIIYGKPHAGGGNFGDDMNVFLWPSLFGNDIFQKQDHISFLGIGTMLSDDSVYNKDWWNSNKVVFGTGIRSNSRNFNIDKTFNLMFLRGPLSRSFIGQGDYITDAAYCFLLSQLYNNVKNVEKTHEIGLIPYFRSMNIVNWKRIAKETSMYLISPCTDEKRSALDVVKEIASCKYIVTEAMHGAIFADILRIPWSRFIFSTYKYEQANVADFKWMDWMYSMDLKHELFPIIPLTCKINNAVYRLSNQNIEFKYIFKSFIEPKIIDTLTSCKYNWQLSNEVVLDKKLVLLSNEMEKFISLYIK
;
A
#
# COMPACT_ATOMS: atom_id res chain seq x y z
N MET A 1 20.15 0.12 -12.34
CA MET A 1 18.92 -0.70 -12.15
C MET A 1 17.69 0.13 -12.48
N LYS A 2 16.62 -0.51 -12.92
CA LYS A 2 15.32 0.15 -13.11
C LYS A 2 14.38 -0.17 -11.95
N ILE A 3 13.90 0.84 -11.25
CA ILE A 3 12.86 0.65 -10.22
C ILE A 3 11.55 0.33 -10.93
N ILE A 4 10.93 -0.80 -10.56
CA ILE A 4 9.65 -1.26 -11.09
C ILE A 4 8.60 -1.17 -9.99
N TYR A 5 7.52 -0.47 -10.26
CA TYR A 5 6.39 -0.27 -9.34
C TYR A 5 5.10 -0.07 -10.11
N GLY A 6 3.97 -0.19 -9.44
CA GLY A 6 2.65 0.02 -10.03
C GLY A 6 2.47 1.45 -10.49
N LYS A 7 2.53 1.68 -11.81
CA LYS A 7 2.21 3.00 -12.38
C LYS A 7 0.71 3.11 -12.56
N PRO A 8 0.09 4.20 -12.09
CA PRO A 8 -1.34 4.37 -12.25
C PRO A 8 -1.73 4.59 -13.70
N HIS A 9 -2.90 4.10 -14.06
CA HIS A 9 -3.56 4.45 -15.31
C HIS A 9 -4.16 5.85 -15.17
N ALA A 10 -3.95 6.72 -16.15
CA ALA A 10 -4.54 8.03 -16.37
C ALA A 10 -5.15 8.74 -15.12
N GLY A 11 -4.44 9.67 -14.53
CA GLY A 11 -5.01 10.64 -13.59
C GLY A 11 -4.47 10.67 -12.17
N GLY A 12 -3.26 10.21 -11.92
CA GLY A 12 -2.60 10.36 -10.62
C GLY A 12 -1.94 9.09 -10.10
N GLY A 13 -0.92 9.27 -9.25
CA GLY A 13 -0.19 8.20 -8.59
C GLY A 13 -0.94 7.58 -7.43
N ASN A 14 -0.36 6.53 -6.88
CA ASN A 14 -0.71 5.94 -5.60
C ASN A 14 0.52 6.07 -4.69
N PHE A 15 0.40 6.82 -3.61
CA PHE A 15 1.55 7.20 -2.78
C PHE A 15 2.40 6.00 -2.30
N GLY A 16 1.77 4.85 -2.01
CA GLY A 16 2.48 3.66 -1.59
C GLY A 16 3.41 3.12 -2.67
N ASP A 17 2.92 3.03 -3.91
CA ASP A 17 3.72 2.60 -5.04
C ASP A 17 4.74 3.67 -5.43
N ASP A 18 4.36 4.96 -5.40
CA ASP A 18 5.24 6.07 -5.74
C ASP A 18 6.35 6.31 -4.72
N MET A 19 6.21 5.81 -3.50
CA MET A 19 7.29 5.85 -2.50
C MET A 19 8.58 5.17 -2.99
N ASN A 20 8.48 4.21 -3.90
CA ASN A 20 9.66 3.56 -4.50
C ASN A 20 10.65 4.54 -5.12
N VAL A 21 10.18 5.62 -5.76
CA VAL A 21 11.08 6.59 -6.42
C VAL A 21 11.75 7.56 -5.45
N PHE A 22 11.27 7.65 -4.22
CA PHE A 22 11.87 8.46 -3.16
C PHE A 22 12.76 7.61 -2.25
N LEU A 23 12.27 6.46 -1.83
CA LEU A 23 12.92 5.64 -0.80
C LEU A 23 14.23 5.04 -1.28
N TRP A 24 14.22 4.35 -2.42
CA TRP A 24 15.40 3.61 -2.87
C TRP A 24 16.58 4.52 -3.23
N PRO A 25 16.39 5.64 -3.95
CA PRO A 25 17.46 6.59 -4.15
C PRO A 25 18.00 7.21 -2.86
N SER A 26 17.16 7.41 -1.84
CA SER A 26 17.61 7.95 -0.56
C SER A 26 18.46 6.96 0.26
N LEU A 27 18.28 5.66 0.05
CA LEU A 27 19.02 4.60 0.75
C LEU A 27 20.26 4.14 -0.01
N PHE A 28 20.19 4.05 -1.33
CA PHE A 28 21.21 3.42 -2.16
C PHE A 28 21.92 4.40 -3.12
N GLY A 29 21.49 5.67 -3.16
CA GLY A 29 21.97 6.67 -4.11
C GLY A 29 21.27 6.58 -5.47
N ASN A 30 21.22 7.72 -6.18
CA ASN A 30 20.58 7.80 -7.50
C ASN A 30 21.35 7.03 -8.58
N ASP A 31 22.65 6.97 -8.47
CA ASP A 31 23.54 6.44 -9.53
C ASP A 31 23.27 4.98 -9.87
N ILE A 32 22.91 4.16 -8.87
CA ILE A 32 22.63 2.75 -9.10
C ILE A 32 21.37 2.55 -9.95
N PHE A 33 20.39 3.46 -9.83
CA PHE A 33 19.14 3.38 -10.58
C PHE A 33 19.20 4.04 -11.96
N GLN A 34 20.29 4.74 -12.26
CA GLN A 34 20.51 5.38 -13.57
C GLN A 34 21.41 4.55 -14.51
N LYS A 35 22.36 3.78 -13.97
CA LYS A 35 23.46 3.16 -14.73
C LYS A 35 23.23 1.71 -15.20
N GLN A 36 22.19 1.01 -14.75
CA GLN A 36 22.03 -0.43 -15.03
C GLN A 36 20.61 -0.76 -15.52
N ASP A 37 20.42 -0.62 -16.82
CA ASP A 37 19.10 -0.93 -17.46
C ASP A 37 18.73 -2.41 -17.51
N HIS A 38 19.70 -3.32 -17.20
CA HIS A 38 19.49 -4.76 -17.33
C HIS A 38 18.95 -5.43 -16.07
N ILE A 39 18.80 -4.70 -14.96
CA ILE A 39 18.30 -5.24 -13.70
C ILE A 39 17.08 -4.46 -13.26
N SER A 40 15.99 -5.17 -13.03
CA SER A 40 14.76 -4.65 -12.46
C SER A 40 14.76 -4.81 -10.94
N PHE A 41 14.53 -3.72 -10.22
CA PHE A 41 14.41 -3.70 -8.76
C PHE A 41 12.93 -3.67 -8.37
N LEU A 42 12.49 -4.71 -7.65
CA LEU A 42 11.11 -4.94 -7.22
C LEU A 42 11.02 -4.72 -5.70
N GLY A 43 10.71 -3.51 -5.29
CA GLY A 43 10.63 -3.10 -3.89
C GLY A 43 9.20 -3.12 -3.34
N ILE A 44 8.71 -1.92 -2.95
CA ILE A 44 7.37 -1.76 -2.37
C ILE A 44 6.29 -2.17 -3.38
N GLY A 45 5.30 -2.95 -2.93
CA GLY A 45 4.13 -3.30 -3.72
C GLY A 45 3.85 -4.80 -3.81
N THR A 46 3.04 -5.20 -4.79
CA THR A 46 2.70 -6.60 -5.08
C THR A 46 3.04 -6.86 -6.55
N MET A 47 4.36 -6.95 -6.82
CA MET A 47 4.89 -6.95 -8.18
C MET A 47 5.09 -8.35 -8.77
N LEU A 48 5.15 -9.38 -7.93
CA LEU A 48 5.28 -10.76 -8.41
C LEU A 48 3.92 -11.26 -8.91
N SER A 49 3.84 -11.48 -10.22
CA SER A 49 2.61 -11.89 -10.90
C SER A 49 2.93 -12.55 -12.23
N ASP A 50 2.10 -13.47 -12.67
CA ASP A 50 2.10 -14.02 -14.03
C ASP A 50 1.26 -13.18 -15.02
N ASP A 51 0.67 -12.07 -14.56
CA ASP A 51 -0.08 -11.15 -15.39
C ASP A 51 0.85 -10.34 -16.31
N SER A 52 0.72 -10.54 -17.61
CA SER A 52 1.55 -9.89 -18.64
C SER A 52 1.45 -8.36 -18.62
N VAL A 53 0.36 -7.79 -18.12
CA VAL A 53 0.18 -6.33 -17.98
C VAL A 53 1.14 -5.77 -16.93
N TYR A 54 1.34 -6.49 -15.83
CA TYR A 54 2.26 -6.08 -14.74
C TYR A 54 3.71 -6.45 -15.03
N ASN A 55 3.96 -7.48 -15.87
CA ASN A 55 5.29 -8.05 -16.11
C ASN A 55 5.99 -7.45 -17.34
N LYS A 56 5.26 -6.75 -18.20
CA LYS A 56 5.73 -6.28 -19.49
C LYS A 56 7.07 -5.52 -19.42
N ASP A 57 7.28 -4.74 -18.38
CA ASP A 57 8.44 -3.86 -18.24
C ASP A 57 9.69 -4.54 -17.66
N TRP A 58 9.56 -5.73 -17.07
CA TRP A 58 10.66 -6.35 -16.33
C TRP A 58 10.88 -7.84 -16.60
N TRP A 59 9.97 -8.50 -17.33
CA TRP A 59 10.02 -9.95 -17.51
C TRP A 59 11.35 -10.47 -18.08
N ASN A 60 11.92 -9.77 -19.05
CA ASN A 60 13.16 -10.16 -19.73
C ASN A 60 14.44 -9.66 -19.07
N SER A 61 14.37 -9.00 -17.92
CA SER A 61 15.53 -8.53 -17.16
C SER A 61 15.94 -9.49 -16.07
N ASN A 62 17.14 -9.33 -15.51
CA ASN A 62 17.44 -9.87 -14.19
C ASN A 62 16.65 -9.08 -13.14
N LYS A 63 16.20 -9.75 -12.06
CA LYS A 63 15.32 -9.16 -11.05
C LYS A 63 15.96 -9.24 -9.68
N VAL A 64 15.93 -8.13 -8.96
CA VAL A 64 16.18 -8.10 -7.53
C VAL A 64 14.85 -7.93 -6.81
N VAL A 65 14.47 -8.92 -6.03
CA VAL A 65 13.25 -8.92 -5.23
C VAL A 65 13.58 -8.44 -3.82
N PHE A 66 13.10 -7.25 -3.47
CA PHE A 66 13.43 -6.58 -2.23
C PHE A 66 12.15 -6.21 -1.46
N GLY A 67 11.49 -7.23 -0.89
CA GLY A 67 10.32 -7.07 -0.03
C GLY A 67 8.97 -6.91 -0.70
N THR A 68 8.87 -7.09 -2.03
CA THR A 68 7.59 -7.14 -2.72
C THR A 68 6.84 -8.45 -2.46
N GLY A 69 5.51 -8.41 -2.57
CA GLY A 69 4.66 -9.60 -2.46
C GLY A 69 4.25 -10.18 -3.80
N ILE A 70 3.62 -11.36 -3.75
CA ILE A 70 2.99 -12.01 -4.90
C ILE A 70 1.47 -11.75 -4.93
N ARG A 71 0.88 -11.77 -6.13
CA ARG A 71 -0.58 -11.76 -6.31
C ARG A 71 -1.12 -13.19 -6.16
N SER A 72 -2.12 -13.38 -5.30
CA SER A 72 -2.69 -14.71 -5.00
C SER A 72 -3.36 -15.42 -6.19
N ASN A 73 -3.63 -14.72 -7.27
CA ASN A 73 -4.19 -15.29 -8.51
C ASN A 73 -3.13 -15.67 -9.55
N SER A 74 -1.82 -15.55 -9.22
CA SER A 74 -0.69 -15.83 -10.12
C SER A 74 -0.31 -17.32 -10.12
N ARG A 75 -1.19 -18.18 -10.62
CA ARG A 75 -1.06 -19.65 -10.53
C ARG A 75 0.13 -20.24 -11.29
N ASN A 76 0.59 -19.55 -12.33
CA ASN A 76 1.70 -20.01 -13.21
C ASN A 76 3.00 -19.25 -12.95
N PHE A 77 3.06 -18.46 -11.88
CA PHE A 77 4.26 -17.69 -11.53
C PHE A 77 5.35 -18.60 -10.98
N ASN A 78 6.51 -18.57 -11.60
CA ASN A 78 7.69 -19.33 -11.19
C ASN A 78 8.90 -18.41 -11.03
N ILE A 79 9.70 -18.68 -10.03
CA ILE A 79 11.01 -18.06 -9.83
C ILE A 79 12.06 -18.88 -10.59
N ASP A 80 12.76 -18.24 -11.51
CA ASP A 80 13.85 -18.81 -12.28
C ASP A 80 15.22 -18.18 -11.90
N LYS A 81 16.29 -18.58 -12.58
CA LYS A 81 17.66 -18.09 -12.34
C LYS A 81 17.86 -16.58 -12.56
N THR A 82 16.90 -15.88 -13.12
CA THR A 82 16.97 -14.43 -13.33
C THR A 82 16.52 -13.65 -12.11
N PHE A 83 15.95 -14.32 -11.10
CA PHE A 83 15.51 -13.71 -9.85
C PHE A 83 16.58 -13.83 -8.76
N ASN A 84 17.02 -12.70 -8.23
CA ASN A 84 17.75 -12.64 -6.96
C ASN A 84 16.73 -12.28 -5.86
N LEU A 85 16.31 -13.28 -5.07
CA LEU A 85 15.41 -13.08 -3.93
C LEU A 85 16.21 -12.62 -2.72
N MET A 86 16.24 -11.30 -2.46
CA MET A 86 16.78 -10.79 -1.20
C MET A 86 15.84 -11.17 -0.06
N PHE A 87 14.59 -10.71 -0.11
CA PHE A 87 13.51 -11.14 0.76
C PHE A 87 12.14 -10.84 0.14
N LEU A 88 11.11 -11.50 0.66
CA LEU A 88 9.70 -11.34 0.31
C LEU A 88 8.96 -10.56 1.40
N ARG A 89 7.79 -10.01 1.06
CA ARG A 89 6.96 -9.24 1.99
C ARG A 89 6.51 -10.05 3.19
N GLY A 90 6.01 -11.25 2.99
CA GLY A 90 5.43 -11.99 4.10
C GLY A 90 5.37 -13.50 3.91
N PRO A 91 4.89 -14.21 4.95
CA PRO A 91 4.87 -15.67 4.98
C PRO A 91 3.96 -16.29 3.91
N LEU A 92 2.88 -15.60 3.50
CA LEU A 92 1.99 -16.11 2.47
C LEU A 92 2.65 -16.03 1.09
N SER A 93 3.37 -14.94 0.80
CA SER A 93 4.17 -14.83 -0.43
C SER A 93 5.24 -15.91 -0.47
N ARG A 94 5.96 -16.15 0.64
CA ARG A 94 6.94 -17.24 0.73
C ARG A 94 6.31 -18.61 0.51
N SER A 95 5.19 -18.89 1.16
CA SER A 95 4.49 -20.17 1.03
C SER A 95 4.00 -20.39 -0.42
N PHE A 96 3.52 -19.34 -1.07
CA PHE A 96 3.03 -19.40 -2.45
C PHE A 96 4.17 -19.68 -3.44
N ILE A 97 5.32 -19.04 -3.26
CA ILE A 97 6.49 -19.17 -4.13
C ILE A 97 7.28 -20.46 -3.83
N GLY A 98 7.24 -20.94 -2.60
CA GLY A 98 7.90 -22.18 -2.17
C GLY A 98 9.39 -22.02 -1.88
N GLN A 99 9.97 -20.82 -2.02
CA GLN A 99 11.40 -20.54 -1.79
C GLN A 99 11.64 -19.09 -1.36
N GLY A 100 12.87 -18.81 -0.90
CA GLY A 100 13.28 -17.51 -0.38
C GLY A 100 12.83 -17.28 1.06
N ASP A 101 13.34 -16.22 1.67
CA ASP A 101 12.97 -15.79 3.01
C ASP A 101 12.03 -14.59 2.94
N TYR A 102 11.31 -14.31 4.01
CA TYR A 102 10.50 -13.10 4.14
C TYR A 102 10.92 -12.29 5.37
N ILE A 103 10.77 -10.99 5.28
CA ILE A 103 10.98 -10.10 6.42
C ILE A 103 9.68 -9.35 6.74
N THR A 104 9.34 -8.36 5.94
CA THR A 104 8.10 -7.57 5.97
C THR A 104 7.99 -6.75 4.68
N ASP A 105 6.96 -5.88 4.56
CA ASP A 105 6.85 -4.95 3.44
C ASP A 105 8.07 -4.01 3.38
N ALA A 106 8.62 -3.85 2.18
CA ALA A 106 9.83 -3.05 1.96
C ALA A 106 9.68 -1.57 2.38
N ALA A 107 8.46 -1.07 2.53
CA ALA A 107 8.22 0.29 3.03
C ALA A 107 8.80 0.52 4.43
N TYR A 108 9.01 -0.52 5.25
CA TYR A 108 9.66 -0.38 6.57
C TYR A 108 11.12 0.08 6.48
N CYS A 109 11.79 -0.07 5.34
CA CYS A 109 13.10 0.54 5.10
C CYS A 109 13.07 2.08 5.19
N PHE A 110 11.87 2.68 5.16
CA PHE A 110 11.69 4.11 5.39
C PHE A 110 12.25 4.56 6.76
N LEU A 111 12.14 3.73 7.81
CA LEU A 111 12.73 3.99 9.13
C LEU A 111 14.25 4.08 9.12
N LEU A 112 14.92 3.44 8.16
CA LEU A 112 16.37 3.43 7.98
C LEU A 112 16.86 4.56 7.05
N SER A 113 15.93 5.32 6.46
CA SER A 113 16.24 6.40 5.51
C SER A 113 16.27 7.77 6.20
N GLN A 114 16.99 8.72 5.62
CA GLN A 114 16.94 10.12 6.07
C GLN A 114 15.55 10.75 5.88
N LEU A 115 14.71 10.20 5.00
CA LEU A 115 13.35 10.68 4.78
C LEU A 115 12.48 10.60 6.05
N TYR A 116 12.71 9.60 6.90
CA TYR A 116 12.01 9.45 8.18
C TYR A 116 12.24 10.66 9.11
N ASN A 117 13.45 11.24 9.10
CA ASN A 117 13.75 12.40 9.94
C ASN A 117 12.88 13.62 9.61
N ASN A 118 12.37 13.71 8.37
CA ASN A 118 11.52 14.81 7.92
C ASN A 118 10.06 14.69 8.40
N VAL A 119 9.67 13.53 8.93
CA VAL A 119 8.27 13.23 9.28
C VAL A 119 8.08 12.77 10.73
N LYS A 120 9.12 12.26 11.40
CA LYS A 120 9.02 11.68 12.76
C LYS A 120 8.55 12.67 13.83
N ASN A 121 8.79 13.97 13.63
CA ASN A 121 8.46 15.03 14.59
C ASN A 121 7.31 15.94 14.11
N VAL A 122 6.50 15.49 13.14
CA VAL A 122 5.33 16.26 12.69
C VAL A 122 4.32 16.34 13.83
N GLU A 123 3.84 17.55 14.11
CA GLU A 123 2.85 17.83 15.17
C GLU A 123 1.53 17.12 14.86
N LYS A 124 0.89 16.57 15.89
CA LYS A 124 -0.41 15.92 15.81
C LYS A 124 -1.54 16.95 15.81
N THR A 125 -1.96 17.39 14.64
CA THR A 125 -3.00 18.41 14.46
C THR A 125 -4.39 17.83 14.21
N HIS A 126 -4.47 16.52 13.89
CA HIS A 126 -5.74 15.84 13.59
C HIS A 126 -5.93 14.61 14.48
N GLU A 127 -7.17 14.39 14.94
CA GLU A 127 -7.50 13.23 15.77
C GLU A 127 -7.49 11.95 14.94
N ILE A 128 -8.29 11.88 13.88
CA ILE A 128 -8.40 10.71 13.00
C ILE A 128 -8.20 11.12 11.54
N GLY A 129 -7.24 10.49 10.86
CA GLY A 129 -7.07 10.58 9.42
C GLY A 129 -7.86 9.48 8.70
N LEU A 130 -8.57 9.85 7.64
CA LEU A 130 -9.33 8.94 6.77
C LEU A 130 -8.61 8.78 5.43
N ILE A 131 -8.17 7.56 5.10
CA ILE A 131 -7.47 7.25 3.84
C ILE A 131 -8.31 6.28 3.01
N PRO A 132 -9.07 6.75 2.03
CA PRO A 132 -9.80 5.87 1.11
C PRO A 132 -8.87 5.10 0.16
N TYR A 133 -9.42 4.13 -0.55
CA TYR A 133 -8.72 3.49 -1.66
C TYR A 133 -8.63 4.45 -2.87
N PHE A 134 -7.47 4.56 -3.50
CA PHE A 134 -7.21 5.58 -4.54
C PHE A 134 -8.23 5.55 -5.70
N ARG A 135 -8.69 4.37 -6.13
CA ARG A 135 -9.70 4.24 -7.19
C ARG A 135 -11.11 4.68 -6.76
N SER A 136 -11.35 4.84 -5.45
CA SER A 136 -12.64 5.30 -4.94
C SER A 136 -12.76 6.82 -4.87
N MET A 137 -11.68 7.56 -5.07
CA MET A 137 -11.65 9.01 -4.88
C MET A 137 -12.71 9.77 -5.72
N ASN A 138 -13.06 9.24 -6.89
CA ASN A 138 -14.06 9.83 -7.78
C ASN A 138 -15.45 9.17 -7.68
N ILE A 139 -15.63 8.15 -6.83
CA ILE A 139 -16.90 7.42 -6.70
C ILE A 139 -17.88 8.18 -5.82
N VAL A 140 -17.42 8.70 -4.68
CA VAL A 140 -18.19 9.41 -3.68
C VAL A 140 -17.52 10.74 -3.31
N ASN A 141 -18.23 11.59 -2.57
CA ASN A 141 -17.67 12.84 -2.07
C ASN A 141 -16.95 12.60 -0.72
N TRP A 142 -15.69 12.14 -0.79
CA TRP A 142 -14.89 11.89 0.42
C TRP A 142 -14.67 13.12 1.29
N LYS A 143 -14.66 14.35 0.70
CA LYS A 143 -14.57 15.60 1.49
C LYS A 143 -15.79 15.79 2.37
N ARG A 144 -16.98 15.51 1.83
CA ARG A 144 -18.23 15.55 2.60
C ARG A 144 -18.25 14.48 3.68
N ILE A 145 -17.89 13.23 3.32
CA ILE A 145 -17.85 12.10 4.26
C ILE A 145 -16.90 12.42 5.42
N ALA A 146 -15.69 12.87 5.15
CA ALA A 146 -14.72 13.22 6.17
C ALA A 146 -15.23 14.35 7.09
N LYS A 147 -15.88 15.37 6.53
CA LYS A 147 -16.49 16.44 7.32
C LYS A 147 -17.61 15.93 8.24
N GLU A 148 -18.50 15.09 7.73
CA GLU A 148 -19.65 14.57 8.50
C GLU A 148 -19.22 13.52 9.55
N THR A 149 -18.07 12.85 9.35
CA THR A 149 -17.48 11.93 10.33
C THR A 149 -16.47 12.59 11.27
N SER A 150 -16.23 13.90 11.14
CA SER A 150 -15.20 14.65 11.88
C SER A 150 -13.79 14.09 11.70
N MET A 151 -13.48 13.51 10.54
CA MET A 151 -12.17 12.97 10.19
C MET A 151 -11.42 13.88 9.23
N TYR A 152 -10.09 13.83 9.24
CA TYR A 152 -9.24 14.51 8.28
C TYR A 152 -9.03 13.64 7.04
N LEU A 153 -9.48 14.12 5.88
CA LEU A 153 -9.31 13.39 4.62
C LEU A 153 -7.86 13.46 4.13
N ILE A 154 -7.22 12.32 4.03
CA ILE A 154 -5.90 12.15 3.41
C ILE A 154 -6.11 11.43 2.07
N SER A 155 -5.96 12.15 0.96
CA SER A 155 -6.02 11.53 -0.36
C SER A 155 -4.81 10.62 -0.58
N PRO A 156 -4.97 9.34 -0.94
CA PRO A 156 -3.85 8.46 -1.29
C PRO A 156 -3.27 8.75 -2.68
N CYS A 157 -3.88 9.65 -3.46
CA CYS A 157 -3.42 9.99 -4.79
C CYS A 157 -2.30 11.02 -4.74
N THR A 158 -1.34 10.84 -5.63
CA THR A 158 -0.21 11.74 -5.87
C THR A 158 -0.31 12.35 -7.26
N ASP A 159 0.31 13.49 -7.46
CA ASP A 159 0.43 14.18 -8.75
C ASP A 159 1.71 15.06 -8.76
N GLU A 160 1.85 15.91 -9.76
CA GLU A 160 3.02 16.82 -9.89
C GLU A 160 3.15 17.82 -8.72
N LYS A 161 2.06 18.11 -8.00
CA LYS A 161 2.02 19.07 -6.88
C LYS A 161 2.03 18.40 -5.52
N ARG A 162 1.76 17.10 -5.45
CA ARG A 162 1.61 16.34 -4.21
C ARG A 162 2.32 15.01 -4.31
N SER A 163 3.44 14.91 -3.64
CA SER A 163 4.33 13.74 -3.62
C SER A 163 3.84 12.67 -2.63
N ALA A 164 4.42 11.47 -2.72
CA ALA A 164 4.21 10.42 -1.73
C ALA A 164 4.66 10.84 -0.32
N LEU A 165 5.73 11.64 -0.21
CA LEU A 165 6.20 12.16 1.07
C LEU A 165 5.22 13.14 1.72
N ASP A 166 4.48 13.92 0.92
CA ASP A 166 3.45 14.81 1.45
C ASP A 166 2.31 14.02 2.06
N VAL A 167 1.90 12.90 1.44
CA VAL A 167 0.92 11.98 2.03
C VAL A 167 1.40 11.40 3.35
N VAL A 168 2.68 10.99 3.44
CA VAL A 168 3.27 10.47 4.69
C VAL A 168 3.30 11.55 5.77
N LYS A 169 3.57 12.83 5.44
CA LYS A 169 3.47 13.94 6.40
C LYS A 169 2.05 14.15 6.91
N GLU A 170 1.05 14.06 6.04
CA GLU A 170 -0.35 14.14 6.45
C GLU A 170 -0.73 12.97 7.38
N ILE A 171 -0.28 11.75 7.09
CA ILE A 171 -0.44 10.61 8.02
C ILE A 171 0.22 10.93 9.36
N ALA A 172 1.45 11.45 9.34
CA ALA A 172 2.20 11.81 10.55
C ALA A 172 1.49 12.87 11.40
N SER A 173 0.64 13.72 10.81
CA SER A 173 -0.13 14.74 11.54
C SER A 173 -1.36 14.22 12.29
N CYS A 174 -1.70 12.94 12.16
CA CYS A 174 -2.88 12.33 12.78
C CYS A 174 -2.48 11.51 14.03
N LYS A 175 -3.41 11.42 15.01
CA LYS A 175 -3.25 10.51 16.17
C LYS A 175 -3.66 9.09 15.84
N TYR A 176 -4.66 8.91 14.99
CA TYR A 176 -5.20 7.62 14.55
C TYR A 176 -5.44 7.63 13.04
N ILE A 177 -5.37 6.46 12.40
CA ILE A 177 -5.66 6.31 10.97
C ILE A 177 -6.74 5.27 10.72
N VAL A 178 -7.77 5.65 9.99
CA VAL A 178 -8.80 4.75 9.42
C VAL A 178 -8.55 4.65 7.91
N THR A 179 -8.26 3.46 7.40
CA THR A 179 -7.78 3.33 6.03
C THR A 179 -8.35 2.14 5.26
N GLU A 180 -8.64 2.35 3.98
CA GLU A 180 -8.89 1.30 2.99
C GLU A 180 -7.61 0.98 2.18
N ALA A 181 -6.62 1.86 2.19
CA ALA A 181 -5.36 1.69 1.50
C ALA A 181 -4.35 0.95 2.37
N MET A 182 -3.78 -0.16 1.89
CA MET A 182 -2.81 -0.96 2.66
C MET A 182 -1.59 -0.14 3.09
N HIS A 183 -1.02 0.66 2.18
CA HIS A 183 0.11 1.53 2.53
C HIS A 183 -0.27 2.65 3.50
N GLY A 184 -1.56 3.02 3.59
CA GLY A 184 -2.05 3.89 4.66
C GLY A 184 -1.86 3.28 6.05
N ALA A 185 -2.15 1.98 6.19
CA ALA A 185 -1.90 1.22 7.41
C ALA A 185 -0.40 0.99 7.65
N ILE A 186 0.35 0.60 6.61
CA ILE A 186 1.80 0.37 6.71
C ILE A 186 2.54 1.63 7.17
N PHE A 187 2.28 2.80 6.56
CA PHE A 187 2.93 4.04 6.98
C PHE A 187 2.43 4.55 8.33
N ALA A 188 1.18 4.30 8.71
CA ALA A 188 0.72 4.56 10.07
C ALA A 188 1.49 3.70 11.09
N ASP A 189 1.68 2.41 10.81
CA ASP A 189 2.44 1.49 11.66
C ASP A 189 3.93 1.90 11.78
N ILE A 190 4.57 2.25 10.66
CA ILE A 190 5.94 2.80 10.60
C ILE A 190 6.07 4.05 11.49
N LEU A 191 5.08 4.94 11.47
CA LEU A 191 5.04 6.19 12.25
C LEU A 191 4.52 5.99 13.67
N ARG A 192 4.29 4.74 14.09
CA ARG A 192 3.77 4.37 15.41
C ARG A 192 2.41 5.00 15.72
N ILE A 193 1.56 5.12 14.69
CA ILE A 193 0.20 5.65 14.77
C ILE A 193 -0.77 4.47 14.71
N PRO A 194 -1.62 4.25 15.72
CA PRO A 194 -2.63 3.19 15.68
C PRO A 194 -3.56 3.37 14.48
N TRP A 195 -3.84 2.24 13.81
CA TRP A 195 -4.64 2.24 12.59
C TRP A 195 -5.75 1.18 12.64
N SER A 196 -6.80 1.42 11.87
CA SER A 196 -7.88 0.46 11.64
C SER A 196 -8.25 0.40 10.16
N ARG A 197 -8.53 -0.82 9.67
CA ARG A 197 -8.94 -1.04 8.29
C ARG A 197 -10.45 -0.86 8.15
N PHE A 198 -10.89 -0.35 6.99
CA PHE A 198 -12.26 -0.49 6.48
C PHE A 198 -12.23 -0.92 5.02
N ILE A 199 -13.35 -1.40 4.49
CA ILE A 199 -13.50 -1.73 3.08
C ILE A 199 -14.76 -1.06 2.52
N PHE A 200 -14.58 -0.36 1.41
CA PHE A 200 -15.65 0.17 0.60
C PHE A 200 -15.57 -0.34 -0.85
N SER A 201 -14.45 -0.11 -1.51
CA SER A 201 -14.31 -0.33 -2.96
C SER A 201 -13.21 -1.33 -3.35
N THR A 202 -12.29 -1.66 -2.46
CA THR A 202 -11.12 -2.48 -2.77
C THR A 202 -11.53 -3.84 -3.35
N TYR A 203 -12.53 -4.50 -2.79
CA TYR A 203 -12.99 -5.80 -3.30
C TYR A 203 -13.55 -5.77 -4.72
N LYS A 204 -14.05 -4.63 -5.16
CA LYS A 204 -14.50 -4.43 -6.53
C LYS A 204 -13.33 -4.38 -7.52
N TYR A 205 -12.26 -3.71 -7.13
CA TYR A 205 -11.13 -3.43 -8.04
C TYR A 205 -10.02 -4.46 -7.99
N GLU A 206 -9.81 -5.09 -6.83
CA GLU A 206 -8.71 -6.05 -6.64
C GLU A 206 -9.18 -7.49 -6.46
N GLN A 207 -10.49 -7.73 -6.31
CA GLN A 207 -11.08 -8.98 -5.82
C GLN A 207 -10.75 -9.23 -4.32
N ALA A 208 -11.69 -9.80 -3.57
CA ALA A 208 -11.53 -9.97 -2.12
C ALA A 208 -10.32 -10.86 -1.76
N ASN A 209 -10.18 -11.99 -2.46
CA ASN A 209 -9.09 -12.94 -2.23
C ASN A 209 -7.69 -12.32 -2.50
N VAL A 210 -7.56 -11.45 -3.49
CA VAL A 210 -6.28 -10.77 -3.79
C VAL A 210 -6.00 -9.69 -2.75
N ALA A 211 -7.01 -8.88 -2.43
CA ALA A 211 -6.89 -7.81 -1.45
C ALA A 211 -6.55 -8.37 -0.06
N ASP A 212 -7.31 -9.37 0.41
CA ASP A 212 -7.10 -9.94 1.74
C ASP A 212 -5.79 -10.72 1.84
N PHE A 213 -5.40 -11.45 0.79
CA PHE A 213 -4.10 -12.11 0.75
C PHE A 213 -2.94 -11.13 0.99
N LYS A 214 -2.91 -10.00 0.28
CA LYS A 214 -1.81 -9.03 0.44
C LYS A 214 -1.80 -8.36 1.81
N TRP A 215 -2.99 -8.07 2.39
CA TRP A 215 -3.10 -7.53 3.74
C TRP A 215 -2.60 -8.53 4.78
N MET A 216 -3.09 -9.78 4.74
CA MET A 216 -2.66 -10.85 5.66
C MET A 216 -1.17 -11.17 5.51
N ASP A 217 -0.64 -11.17 4.28
CA ASP A 217 0.78 -11.42 4.03
C ASP A 217 1.67 -10.41 4.78
N TRP A 218 1.32 -9.12 4.71
CA TRP A 218 2.02 -8.09 5.49
C TRP A 218 1.74 -8.21 6.99
N MET A 219 0.48 -8.30 7.40
CA MET A 219 0.10 -8.32 8.81
C MET A 219 0.76 -9.48 9.56
N TYR A 220 0.78 -10.68 8.98
CA TYR A 220 1.44 -11.84 9.57
C TYR A 220 2.96 -11.68 9.64
N SER A 221 3.59 -10.94 8.72
CA SER A 221 5.01 -10.64 8.80
C SER A 221 5.37 -9.77 10.00
N MET A 222 4.40 -8.99 10.53
CA MET A 222 4.53 -8.10 11.67
C MET A 222 3.85 -8.65 12.95
N ASP A 223 3.47 -9.92 12.96
CA ASP A 223 2.72 -10.58 14.04
C ASP A 223 1.40 -9.86 14.41
N LEU A 224 0.82 -9.15 13.45
CA LEU A 224 -0.47 -8.49 13.59
C LEU A 224 -1.61 -9.50 13.41
N LYS A 225 -2.67 -9.33 14.18
CA LYS A 225 -3.86 -10.19 14.10
C LYS A 225 -4.80 -9.69 13.02
N HIS A 226 -5.46 -10.63 12.36
CA HIS A 226 -6.57 -10.31 11.47
C HIS A 226 -7.82 -10.03 12.31
N GLU A 227 -8.08 -8.75 12.56
CA GLU A 227 -9.24 -8.29 13.33
C GLU A 227 -10.43 -8.00 12.42
N LEU A 228 -11.64 -7.99 13.01
CA LEU A 228 -12.84 -7.56 12.31
C LEU A 228 -12.76 -6.07 11.96
N PHE A 229 -13.18 -5.72 10.78
CA PHE A 229 -13.23 -4.35 10.28
C PHE A 229 -14.55 -4.07 9.55
N PRO A 230 -15.00 -2.82 9.49
CA PRO A 230 -16.25 -2.47 8.81
C PRO A 230 -16.13 -2.69 7.30
N ILE A 231 -17.16 -3.31 6.72
CA ILE A 231 -17.29 -3.55 5.28
C ILE A 231 -18.52 -2.83 4.74
N ILE A 232 -18.31 -1.95 3.79
CA ILE A 232 -19.34 -1.23 3.04
C ILE A 232 -19.22 -1.64 1.57
N PRO A 233 -19.59 -2.87 1.18
CA PRO A 233 -19.20 -3.41 -0.11
C PRO A 233 -19.91 -2.68 -1.26
N LEU A 234 -19.12 -2.13 -2.16
CA LEU A 234 -19.58 -1.63 -3.45
C LEU A 234 -20.02 -2.78 -4.40
N THR A 235 -19.60 -4.01 -4.05
CA THR A 235 -19.83 -5.22 -4.84
C THR A 235 -21.17 -5.90 -4.59
N CYS A 236 -22.00 -5.45 -3.65
CA CYS A 236 -23.33 -6.03 -3.52
C CYS A 236 -24.14 -5.77 -4.81
N LYS A 237 -25.00 -6.70 -5.20
CA LYS A 237 -25.70 -6.68 -6.50
C LYS A 237 -26.42 -5.34 -6.76
N ILE A 238 -27.07 -4.79 -5.76
CA ILE A 238 -27.79 -3.50 -5.85
C ILE A 238 -26.80 -2.34 -6.05
N ASN A 239 -25.77 -2.25 -5.21
CA ASN A 239 -24.76 -1.19 -5.30
C ASN A 239 -24.01 -1.24 -6.64
N ASN A 240 -23.76 -2.43 -7.16
CA ASN A 240 -23.07 -2.60 -8.43
C ASN A 240 -23.97 -2.23 -9.63
N ALA A 241 -25.25 -2.56 -9.59
CA ALA A 241 -26.21 -2.16 -10.62
C ALA A 241 -26.36 -0.64 -10.65
N VAL A 242 -26.60 -0.02 -9.50
CA VAL A 242 -26.72 1.45 -9.40
C VAL A 242 -25.43 2.16 -9.81
N TYR A 243 -24.26 1.62 -9.43
CA TYR A 243 -22.97 2.15 -9.86
C TYR A 243 -22.76 2.05 -11.39
N ARG A 244 -23.14 0.95 -12.02
CA ARG A 244 -23.07 0.81 -13.49
C ARG A 244 -23.95 1.83 -14.19
N LEU A 245 -25.17 2.00 -13.72
CA LEU A 245 -26.10 3.01 -14.24
C LEU A 245 -25.57 4.43 -14.03
N SER A 246 -24.94 4.70 -12.87
CA SER A 246 -24.41 6.03 -12.55
C SER A 246 -23.25 6.45 -13.44
N ASN A 247 -22.49 5.49 -14.00
CA ASN A 247 -21.41 5.80 -14.94
C ASN A 247 -21.91 6.14 -16.35
N GLN A 248 -23.18 5.84 -16.65
CA GLN A 248 -23.80 6.11 -17.97
C GLN A 248 -24.64 7.38 -17.98
N ASN A 249 -25.03 7.90 -16.80
CA ASN A 249 -25.88 9.08 -16.70
C ASN A 249 -25.59 9.89 -15.43
N ILE A 250 -25.48 11.22 -15.55
CA ILE A 250 -25.18 12.15 -14.45
C ILE A 250 -26.23 12.06 -13.34
N GLU A 251 -27.52 11.93 -13.67
CA GLU A 251 -28.58 11.81 -12.67
C GLU A 251 -28.45 10.55 -11.81
N PHE A 252 -28.12 9.42 -12.41
CA PHE A 252 -27.85 8.19 -11.67
C PHE A 252 -26.62 8.28 -10.76
N LYS A 253 -25.65 9.11 -11.11
CA LYS A 253 -24.48 9.37 -10.26
C LYS A 253 -24.89 10.11 -8.96
N TYR A 254 -25.82 11.04 -9.03
CA TYR A 254 -26.36 11.70 -7.84
C TYR A 254 -27.19 10.73 -6.97
N ILE A 255 -28.06 9.94 -7.60
CA ILE A 255 -28.85 8.91 -6.90
C ILE A 255 -27.94 7.91 -6.20
N PHE A 256 -26.88 7.42 -6.86
CA PHE A 256 -25.92 6.51 -6.27
C PHE A 256 -25.23 7.14 -5.04
N LYS A 257 -24.75 8.38 -5.18
CA LYS A 257 -24.08 9.10 -4.07
C LYS A 257 -25.03 9.33 -2.90
N SER A 258 -26.25 9.77 -3.16
CA SER A 258 -27.27 10.01 -2.12
C SER A 258 -27.65 8.75 -1.35
N PHE A 259 -27.52 7.57 -1.96
CA PHE A 259 -27.77 6.28 -1.33
C PHE A 259 -26.56 5.74 -0.56
N ILE A 260 -25.33 5.85 -1.13
CA ILE A 260 -24.16 5.18 -0.58
C ILE A 260 -23.41 6.04 0.46
N GLU A 261 -23.36 7.37 0.27
CA GLU A 261 -22.62 8.26 1.18
C GLU A 261 -23.17 8.23 2.62
N PRO A 262 -24.50 8.31 2.86
CA PRO A 262 -25.05 8.19 4.21
C PRO A 262 -24.66 6.85 4.87
N LYS A 263 -24.64 5.75 4.11
CA LYS A 263 -24.25 4.45 4.61
C LYS A 263 -22.77 4.38 4.98
N ILE A 264 -21.90 5.04 4.21
CA ILE A 264 -20.47 5.15 4.55
C ILE A 264 -20.32 5.96 5.86
N ILE A 265 -21.01 7.11 5.95
CA ILE A 265 -20.97 7.99 7.13
C ILE A 265 -21.46 7.24 8.37
N ASP A 266 -22.63 6.62 8.29
CA ASP A 266 -23.19 5.83 9.38
C ASP A 266 -22.25 4.72 9.84
N THR A 267 -21.69 3.95 8.90
CA THR A 267 -20.75 2.89 9.23
C THR A 267 -19.48 3.43 9.89
N LEU A 268 -18.86 4.48 9.33
CA LEU A 268 -17.63 5.05 9.88
C LEU A 268 -17.85 5.76 11.22
N THR A 269 -19.05 6.26 11.50
CA THR A 269 -19.39 6.95 12.76
C THR A 269 -19.77 5.94 13.86
N SER A 270 -20.51 4.88 13.51
CA SER A 270 -21.07 3.93 14.47
C SER A 270 -20.16 2.74 14.78
N CYS A 271 -19.16 2.45 13.90
CA CYS A 271 -18.31 1.30 14.13
C CYS A 271 -17.36 1.49 15.32
N LYS A 272 -17.13 0.40 16.05
CA LYS A 272 -16.03 0.34 17.02
C LYS A 272 -14.75 -0.02 16.29
N TYR A 273 -13.80 0.89 16.27
CA TYR A 273 -12.50 0.67 15.63
C TYR A 273 -11.64 -0.29 16.46
N ASN A 274 -11.12 -1.32 15.81
CA ASN A 274 -10.09 -2.19 16.36
C ASN A 274 -8.73 -1.60 15.99
N TRP A 275 -8.21 -0.74 16.87
CA TRP A 275 -6.92 -0.10 16.66
C TRP A 275 -5.78 -1.11 16.74
N GLN A 276 -4.99 -1.18 15.71
CA GLN A 276 -3.84 -2.06 15.59
C GLN A 276 -2.54 -1.24 15.54
N LEU A 277 -1.49 -1.83 16.06
CA LEU A 277 -0.12 -1.34 15.98
C LEU A 277 0.81 -2.53 16.19
N SER A 278 1.86 -2.65 15.39
CA SER A 278 2.85 -3.71 15.55
C SER A 278 3.61 -3.58 16.89
N ASN A 279 4.01 -4.71 17.46
CA ASN A 279 4.82 -4.70 18.68
C ASN A 279 6.22 -4.15 18.38
N GLU A 280 6.76 -3.30 19.26
CA GLU A 280 8.08 -2.68 19.10
C GLU A 280 9.21 -3.72 19.00
N VAL A 281 9.14 -4.80 19.79
CA VAL A 281 10.13 -5.88 19.73
C VAL A 281 10.13 -6.58 18.37
N VAL A 282 8.94 -6.74 17.75
CA VAL A 282 8.82 -7.30 16.40
C VAL A 282 9.40 -6.32 15.39
N LEU A 283 9.04 -5.04 15.49
CA LEU A 283 9.56 -3.99 14.61
C LEU A 283 11.09 -3.92 14.65
N ASP A 284 11.69 -3.87 15.86
CA ASP A 284 13.14 -3.81 16.02
C ASP A 284 13.85 -5.00 15.39
N LYS A 285 13.33 -6.22 15.60
CA LYS A 285 13.85 -7.43 14.93
C LYS A 285 13.78 -7.31 13.40
N LYS A 286 12.68 -6.77 12.86
CA LYS A 286 12.55 -6.59 11.41
C LYS A 286 13.52 -5.53 10.89
N LEU A 287 13.75 -4.44 11.63
CA LEU A 287 14.71 -3.41 11.24
C LEU A 287 16.14 -3.95 11.18
N VAL A 288 16.56 -4.80 12.13
CA VAL A 288 17.86 -5.48 12.07
C VAL A 288 17.97 -6.33 10.80
N LEU A 289 16.97 -7.14 10.49
CA LEU A 289 16.96 -7.97 9.28
C LEU A 289 16.98 -7.12 8.00
N LEU A 290 16.21 -6.04 7.95
CA LEU A 290 16.21 -5.12 6.82
C LEU A 290 17.57 -4.44 6.63
N SER A 291 18.21 -4.01 7.72
CA SER A 291 19.57 -3.43 7.68
C SER A 291 20.57 -4.41 7.09
N ASN A 292 20.55 -5.67 7.52
CA ASN A 292 21.44 -6.72 7.00
C ASN A 292 21.23 -6.96 5.49
N GLU A 293 19.97 -7.00 5.03
CA GLU A 293 19.69 -7.16 3.60
C GLU A 293 20.06 -5.92 2.78
N MET A 294 19.97 -4.72 3.36
CA MET A 294 20.47 -3.49 2.71
C MET A 294 22.01 -3.53 2.57
N GLU A 295 22.76 -3.92 3.60
CA GLU A 295 24.22 -4.07 3.54
C GLU A 295 24.61 -5.11 2.49
N LYS A 296 23.92 -6.24 2.45
CA LYS A 296 24.13 -7.28 1.43
C LYS A 296 23.83 -6.74 0.02
N PHE A 297 22.75 -5.99 -0.17
CA PHE A 297 22.44 -5.34 -1.44
C PHE A 297 23.55 -4.38 -1.87
N ILE A 298 24.04 -3.53 -0.95
CA ILE A 298 25.14 -2.60 -1.19
C ILE A 298 26.39 -3.37 -1.62
N SER A 299 26.75 -4.45 -0.93
CA SER A 299 27.92 -5.25 -1.25
C SER A 299 27.86 -5.93 -2.63
N LEU A 300 26.66 -6.29 -3.09
CA LEU A 300 26.45 -6.97 -4.37
C LEU A 300 26.35 -6.01 -5.57
N TYR A 301 25.83 -4.81 -5.36
CA TYR A 301 25.42 -3.94 -6.47
C TYR A 301 26.00 -2.53 -6.42
N ILE A 302 26.53 -2.10 -5.29
CA ILE A 302 27.12 -0.75 -5.11
C ILE A 302 28.59 -0.93 -4.76
N LYS A 303 29.45 -0.87 -5.79
CA LYS A 303 30.90 -0.90 -5.63
C LYS A 303 31.51 0.48 -5.80
#